data_0e43622a664b7ccc475f7c4d1c6a227f
#
_entry.id   0e43622a664b7ccc475f7c4d1c6a227f
#
_cell.length_a   1.000
_cell.length_b   1.000
_cell.length_c   1.000
_cell.angle_alpha   90.00
_cell.angle_beta   90.00
_cell.angle_gamma   90.00
#
_symmetry.space_group_name_H-M   'P 1'
#
loop_
_entity.id
_entity.type
_entity.pdbx_description
1 polymer ?
#
loop_
_entity_poly.entity_id
_entity_poly.type
_entity_poly.pdbx_seq_one_letter_code
_entity_poly.pdbx_strand_id
1 'polypeptide(L)'
;MGNQHDGQDRRRFKRVAIPADDGIMGFISPPRLIADESIAVNIIDLSAGGLHFFIPRGSFKEITTGDHLTLRKIKGTKNLDFISNIELEVKWIADHPSLEHVGLGCEFLNISDEIRQQIDQFIDTRGLLGG
;
A
#
# COMPACT_ATOMS: atom_id res chain seq x y z
N MET A 1 27.52 -9.24 -14.34
CA MET A 1 27.49 -8.96 -13.42
C MET A 1 26.51 -8.09 -13.05
N GLY A 2 26.19 -7.25 -13.48
CA GLY A 2 25.20 -6.38 -13.05
C GLY A 2 23.90 -6.99 -12.78
N ASN A 3 23.65 -8.18 -13.11
CA ASN A 3 22.41 -8.61 -12.89
C ASN A 3 22.07 -8.89 -11.54
N GLN A 4 22.92 -9.12 -10.70
CA GLN A 4 22.54 -9.28 -9.41
C GLN A 4 21.94 -8.13 -8.89
N HIS A 5 22.14 -7.00 -9.48
CA HIS A 5 21.61 -5.81 -8.95
C HIS A 5 20.13 -5.74 -9.13
N ASP A 6 19.56 -6.51 -10.02
CA ASP A 6 18.14 -6.37 -10.26
C ASP A 6 17.33 -6.64 -9.03
N GLY A 7 17.63 -7.67 -8.30
CA GLY A 7 16.87 -7.95 -7.12
C GLY A 7 17.07 -6.91 -6.07
N GLN A 8 18.29 -6.36 -5.99
CA GLN A 8 18.53 -5.36 -5.01
C GLN A 8 17.87 -4.07 -5.35
N ASP A 9 17.82 -3.71 -6.62
CA ASP A 9 17.14 -2.50 -7.00
C ASP A 9 15.68 -2.54 -6.62
N ARG A 10 15.05 -3.67 -6.74
CA ARG A 10 13.66 -3.76 -6.34
C ARG A 10 13.50 -3.69 -4.85
N ARG A 11 14.57 -3.81 -4.09
CA ARG A 11 14.51 -3.74 -2.65
C ARG A 11 15.11 -2.50 -2.09
N ARG A 12 15.22 -1.44 -2.90
CA ARG A 12 15.76 -0.22 -2.41
C ARG A 12 14.99 0.32 -1.26
N PHE A 13 13.71 0.03 -1.15
CA PHE A 13 12.89 0.54 -0.06
C PHE A 13 12.65 -0.58 0.93
N LYS A 14 12.93 -0.31 2.18
CA LYS A 14 12.65 -1.26 3.23
C LYS A 14 11.16 -1.47 3.35
N ARG A 15 10.75 -2.66 3.76
CA ARG A 15 9.35 -3.04 3.82
C ARG A 15 9.05 -3.59 5.18
N VAL A 16 7.91 -3.25 5.74
CA VAL A 16 7.47 -3.80 7.01
C VAL A 16 6.12 -4.45 6.82
N ALA A 17 5.99 -5.66 7.36
CA ALA A 17 4.71 -6.35 7.36
C ALA A 17 3.81 -5.77 8.45
N ILE A 18 2.53 -5.67 8.16
CA ILE A 18 1.57 -5.13 9.10
C ILE A 18 0.60 -6.24 9.47
N PRO A 19 0.67 -6.75 10.70
CA PRO A 19 -0.23 -7.82 11.10
C PRO A 19 -1.68 -7.36 11.08
N ALA A 20 -2.57 -8.27 10.71
CA ALA A 20 -3.98 -7.93 10.59
C ALA A 20 -4.58 -7.43 11.88
N ASP A 21 -4.13 -7.96 13.03
CA ASP A 21 -4.72 -7.55 14.29
C ASP A 21 -4.16 -6.24 14.81
N ASP A 22 -3.26 -5.58 14.10
CA ASP A 22 -2.85 -4.23 14.48
C ASP A 22 -3.97 -3.23 14.22
N GLY A 23 -4.96 -3.58 13.41
CA GLY A 23 -6.07 -2.69 13.15
C GLY A 23 -5.75 -1.53 12.23
N ILE A 24 -4.68 -1.63 11.45
CA ILE A 24 -4.31 -0.56 10.54
C ILE A 24 -4.99 -0.79 9.21
N MET A 25 -5.79 0.18 8.79
CA MET A 25 -6.59 0.07 7.58
C MET A 25 -6.30 1.24 6.66
N GLY A 26 -6.31 0.99 5.38
CA GLY A 26 -6.24 2.04 4.38
C GLY A 26 -7.62 2.30 3.79
N PHE A 27 -7.80 3.49 3.25
CA PHE A 27 -9.05 3.85 2.58
C PHE A 27 -8.71 4.27 1.17
N ILE A 28 -9.18 3.50 0.20
CA ILE A 28 -8.77 3.60 -1.19
C ILE A 28 -9.94 4.05 -2.05
N SER A 29 -9.69 4.98 -2.96
CA SER A 29 -10.69 5.37 -3.96
C SER A 29 -10.26 4.82 -5.30
N PRO A 30 -11.00 3.89 -5.88
CA PRO A 30 -10.71 3.40 -7.23
C PRO A 30 -10.99 4.47 -8.30
N PRO A 31 -10.50 4.29 -9.49
CA PRO A 31 -10.53 5.34 -10.50
C PRO A 31 -11.93 5.80 -10.90
N ARG A 32 -12.92 4.93 -10.79
CA ARG A 32 -14.23 5.29 -11.30
C ARG A 32 -15.25 5.54 -10.24
N LEU A 33 -14.82 5.69 -8.98
CA LEU A 33 -15.77 5.98 -7.93
C LEU A 33 -16.05 7.47 -7.86
N ILE A 34 -17.21 7.78 -7.34
CA ILE A 34 -17.57 9.15 -7.05
C ILE A 34 -16.63 9.69 -5.98
N ALA A 35 -16.35 10.96 -6.07
CA ALA A 35 -15.24 11.56 -5.35
C ALA A 35 -15.16 11.27 -3.87
N ASP A 36 -16.26 11.13 -3.19
CA ASP A 36 -16.19 10.94 -1.75
C ASP A 36 -16.18 9.50 -1.31
N GLU A 37 -16.24 8.57 -2.24
CA GLU A 37 -16.33 7.19 -1.84
C GLU A 37 -14.96 6.58 -1.69
N SER A 38 -14.81 5.74 -0.70
CA SER A 38 -13.58 5.01 -0.52
C SER A 38 -13.89 3.62 0.01
N ILE A 39 -12.97 2.71 -0.17
CA ILE A 39 -13.12 1.33 0.26
C ILE A 39 -12.07 1.07 1.33
N ALA A 40 -12.50 0.49 2.43
CA ALA A 40 -11.58 0.12 3.50
C ALA A 40 -10.84 -1.15 3.08
N VAL A 41 -9.53 -1.14 3.23
CA VAL A 41 -8.69 -2.27 2.84
C VAL A 41 -7.73 -2.61 3.97
N ASN A 42 -7.34 -3.87 4.05
CA ASN A 42 -6.35 -4.31 5.02
C ASN A 42 -4.97 -4.17 4.43
N ILE A 43 -4.14 -3.33 5.02
CA ILE A 43 -2.77 -3.14 4.55
C ILE A 43 -1.94 -4.32 5.04
N ILE A 44 -1.26 -4.99 4.11
CA ILE A 44 -0.45 -6.15 4.43
C ILE A 44 0.97 -5.75 4.71
N ASP A 45 1.51 -4.85 3.93
CA ASP A 45 2.85 -4.33 4.16
C ASP A 45 3.01 -2.97 3.53
N LEU A 46 4.05 -2.28 3.94
CA LEU A 46 4.29 -0.89 3.56
C LEU A 46 5.77 -0.65 3.39
N SER A 47 6.12 0.12 2.36
CA SER A 47 7.48 0.62 2.18
C SER A 47 7.39 2.06 1.72
N ALA A 48 8.53 2.74 1.60
CA ALA A 48 8.53 4.11 1.09
C ALA A 48 8.21 4.15 -0.40
N GLY A 49 8.22 3.02 -1.08
CA GLY A 49 7.90 2.97 -2.51
C GLY A 49 6.47 2.58 -2.80
N GLY A 50 5.76 1.99 -1.85
CA GLY A 50 4.40 1.53 -2.12
C GLY A 50 3.87 0.65 -1.01
N LEU A 51 2.77 -0.02 -1.29
CA LEU A 51 2.16 -0.88 -0.29
C LEU A 51 1.39 -2.02 -0.96
N HIS A 52 1.14 -3.06 -0.15
CA HIS A 52 0.28 -4.16 -0.55
C HIS A 52 -0.93 -4.15 0.34
N PHE A 53 -2.09 -4.47 -0.20
CA PHE A 53 -3.28 -4.57 0.62
C PHE A 53 -4.23 -5.60 0.04
N PHE A 54 -5.16 -6.05 0.88
CA PHE A 54 -6.26 -6.91 0.44
C PHE A 54 -7.51 -6.07 0.32
N ILE A 55 -8.22 -6.24 -0.79
CA ILE A 55 -9.50 -5.55 -0.99
C ILE A 55 -10.57 -6.63 -1.02
N PRO A 56 -11.73 -6.42 -0.39
CA PRO A 56 -12.80 -7.42 -0.44
C PRO A 56 -13.22 -7.67 -1.88
N ARG A 57 -13.46 -8.93 -2.21
CA ARG A 57 -13.81 -9.26 -3.59
C ARG A 57 -15.05 -8.51 -4.07
N GLY A 58 -16.02 -8.30 -3.18
CA GLY A 58 -17.20 -7.56 -3.56
C GLY A 58 -16.94 -6.13 -3.95
N SER A 59 -15.82 -5.56 -3.47
CA SER A 59 -15.44 -4.20 -3.82
C SER A 59 -14.44 -4.14 -4.96
N PHE A 60 -13.92 -5.28 -5.41
CA PHE A 60 -12.93 -5.33 -6.46
C PHE A 60 -13.69 -5.36 -7.78
N LYS A 61 -13.72 -4.27 -8.49
CA LYS A 61 -14.45 -4.19 -9.74
C LYS A 61 -13.54 -3.69 -10.81
N GLU A 62 -13.21 -4.52 -11.72
CA GLU A 62 -12.50 -4.08 -12.93
C GLU A 62 -11.23 -3.27 -12.67
N ILE A 63 -10.55 -3.53 -11.57
CA ILE A 63 -9.26 -2.90 -11.35
C ILE A 63 -8.23 -3.74 -12.09
N THR A 64 -7.36 -3.07 -12.87
CA THR A 64 -6.33 -3.77 -13.61
C THR A 64 -4.98 -3.15 -13.33
N THR A 65 -3.91 -3.85 -13.68
CA THR A 65 -2.58 -3.30 -13.51
C THR A 65 -2.47 -2.03 -14.36
N GLY A 66 -1.78 -1.07 -13.83
CA GLY A 66 -1.66 0.23 -14.47
C GLY A 66 -2.72 1.22 -14.03
N ASP A 67 -3.80 0.76 -13.41
CA ASP A 67 -4.82 1.70 -12.95
C ASP A 67 -4.28 2.55 -11.82
N HIS A 68 -4.81 3.75 -11.72
CA HIS A 68 -4.44 4.67 -10.64
C HIS A 68 -5.54 4.68 -9.59
N LEU A 69 -5.13 4.54 -8.35
CA LEU A 69 -6.03 4.61 -7.21
C LEU A 69 -5.58 5.74 -6.32
N THR A 70 -6.41 6.18 -5.41
CA THR A 70 -6.01 7.20 -4.45
C THR A 70 -6.07 6.63 -3.05
N LEU A 71 -4.95 6.67 -2.34
CA LEU A 71 -4.93 6.30 -0.93
C LEU A 71 -5.34 7.54 -0.17
N ARG A 72 -6.59 7.54 0.33
CA ARG A 72 -7.17 8.72 0.95
C ARG A 72 -6.59 8.94 2.34
N LYS A 73 -6.45 7.88 3.11
CA LYS A 73 -5.91 7.99 4.46
C LYS A 73 -5.62 6.60 5.00
N ILE A 74 -4.89 6.55 6.09
CA ILE A 74 -4.65 5.34 6.84
C ILE A 74 -5.12 5.58 8.26
N LYS A 75 -5.87 4.65 8.81
CA LYS A 75 -6.33 4.73 10.19
C LYS A 75 -5.79 3.58 10.99
N GLY A 76 -5.80 3.70 12.29
CA GLY A 76 -5.32 2.64 13.18
C GLY A 76 -3.99 2.95 13.82
N THR A 77 -3.29 3.98 13.36
CA THR A 77 -2.06 4.42 14.00
C THR A 77 -1.87 5.89 13.72
N LYS A 78 -1.50 6.64 14.74
CA LYS A 78 -1.24 8.05 14.55
C LYS A 78 0.03 8.29 13.76
N ASN A 79 0.92 7.31 13.75
CA ASN A 79 2.19 7.49 13.07
C ASN A 79 2.06 7.57 11.55
N LEU A 80 0.91 7.25 11.01
CA LEU A 80 0.67 7.36 9.57
C LEU A 80 -0.42 8.40 9.25
N ASP A 81 -0.75 9.26 10.20
CA ASP A 81 -1.76 10.29 9.96
C ASP A 81 -1.36 11.28 8.89
N PHE A 82 -0.07 11.38 8.59
CA PHE A 82 0.38 12.32 7.56
C PHE A 82 0.00 11.85 6.16
N ILE A 83 -0.42 10.59 6.00
CA ILE A 83 -0.77 10.08 4.67
C ILE A 83 -2.16 10.56 4.31
N SER A 84 -2.26 11.28 3.20
CA SER A 84 -3.51 11.85 2.75
C SER A 84 -3.48 12.02 1.24
N ASN A 85 -4.43 11.41 0.56
CA ASN A 85 -4.63 11.59 -0.88
C ASN A 85 -3.37 11.36 -1.71
N ILE A 86 -2.74 10.21 -1.52
CA ILE A 86 -1.56 9.85 -2.28
C ILE A 86 -1.98 8.97 -3.44
N GLU A 87 -1.50 9.28 -4.64
CA GLU A 87 -1.82 8.48 -5.79
C GLU A 87 -1.02 7.21 -5.84
N LEU A 88 -1.66 6.15 -6.27
CA LEU A 88 -1.05 4.82 -6.39
C LEU A 88 -1.21 4.32 -7.81
N GLU A 89 -0.28 3.50 -8.24
CA GLU A 89 -0.45 2.77 -9.49
C GLU A 89 -0.43 1.29 -9.17
N VAL A 90 -1.39 0.54 -9.68
CA VAL A 90 -1.47 -0.90 -9.45
C VAL A 90 -0.41 -1.59 -10.27
N LYS A 91 0.48 -2.31 -9.61
CA LYS A 91 1.59 -2.98 -10.29
C LYS A 91 1.32 -4.47 -10.46
N TRP A 92 0.60 -5.09 -9.53
CA TRP A 92 0.24 -6.49 -9.69
C TRP A 92 -1.03 -6.80 -8.90
N ILE A 93 -1.70 -7.87 -9.31
CA ILE A 93 -2.95 -8.31 -8.71
C ILE A 93 -2.84 -9.79 -8.45
N ALA A 94 -3.16 -10.20 -7.22
CA ALA A 94 -3.20 -11.62 -6.87
C ALA A 94 -4.66 -11.99 -6.64
N ASP A 95 -5.28 -12.54 -7.69
CA ASP A 95 -6.70 -12.85 -7.66
C ASP A 95 -6.89 -14.35 -7.72
N HIS A 96 -7.14 -14.96 -6.58
CA HIS A 96 -7.45 -16.39 -6.52
C HIS A 96 -8.95 -16.54 -6.36
N PRO A 97 -9.63 -17.16 -7.30
CA PRO A 97 -11.09 -17.20 -7.29
C PRO A 97 -11.70 -17.79 -6.02
N SER A 98 -10.95 -18.63 -5.33
CA SER A 98 -11.48 -19.24 -4.12
C SER A 98 -11.39 -18.36 -2.90
N LEU A 99 -10.74 -17.20 -3.01
CA LEU A 99 -10.55 -16.33 -1.85
C LEU A 99 -11.55 -15.20 -1.86
N GLU A 100 -11.89 -14.73 -0.67
CA GLU A 100 -12.84 -13.62 -0.54
C GLU A 100 -12.17 -12.28 -0.72
N HIS A 101 -10.85 -12.23 -0.77
CA HIS A 101 -10.12 -11.00 -0.93
C HIS A 101 -9.16 -11.10 -2.09
N VAL A 102 -8.87 -9.97 -2.69
CA VAL A 102 -7.94 -9.87 -3.80
C VAL A 102 -6.76 -9.05 -3.32
N GLY A 103 -5.54 -9.52 -3.57
CA GLY A 103 -4.34 -8.79 -3.18
C GLY A 103 -3.92 -7.84 -4.28
N LEU A 104 -3.56 -6.62 -3.90
CA LEU A 104 -3.05 -5.63 -4.83
C LEU A 104 -1.72 -5.11 -4.34
N GLY A 105 -0.76 -5.00 -5.25
CA GLY A 105 0.51 -4.35 -4.96
C GLY A 105 0.55 -3.05 -5.74
N CYS A 106 0.78 -1.95 -5.04
CA CYS A 106 0.74 -0.62 -5.65
C CYS A 106 1.99 0.16 -5.33
N GLU A 107 2.35 1.05 -6.25
CA GLU A 107 3.48 1.92 -6.10
C GLU A 107 2.98 3.34 -5.86
N PHE A 108 3.62 4.07 -4.95
CA PHE A 108 3.27 5.47 -4.75
C PHE A 108 3.73 6.30 -5.93
N LEU A 109 2.87 7.22 -6.35
CA LEU A 109 3.22 8.15 -7.42
C LEU A 109 3.39 9.54 -6.83
N ASN A 110 4.44 10.21 -7.24
CA ASN A 110 4.62 11.65 -6.89
C ASN A 110 4.61 11.98 -5.42
N ILE A 111 5.11 11.11 -4.56
CA ILE A 111 5.18 11.50 -3.15
C ILE A 111 6.43 12.32 -2.92
N SER A 112 6.34 13.23 -1.97
CA SER A 112 7.45 14.11 -1.65
C SER A 112 8.53 13.35 -0.88
N ASP A 113 9.73 13.89 -0.88
CA ASP A 113 10.82 13.29 -0.10
C ASP A 113 10.48 13.31 1.38
N GLU A 114 9.79 14.33 1.83
CA GLU A 114 9.42 14.43 3.23
C GLU A 114 8.50 13.28 3.62
N ILE A 115 7.50 12.98 2.80
CA ILE A 115 6.59 11.88 3.09
C ILE A 115 7.34 10.56 3.02
N ARG A 116 8.25 10.42 2.05
CA ARG A 116 9.02 9.19 1.94
C ARG A 116 9.87 8.97 3.19
N GLN A 117 10.48 10.03 3.70
CA GLN A 117 11.27 9.92 4.91
C GLN A 117 10.42 9.57 6.12
N GLN A 118 9.23 10.11 6.20
CA GLN A 118 8.34 9.78 7.31
C GLN A 118 7.90 8.33 7.26
N ILE A 119 7.68 7.81 6.07
CA ILE A 119 7.35 6.38 5.94
C ILE A 119 8.55 5.53 6.36
N ASP A 120 9.76 5.92 5.94
CA ASP A 120 10.95 5.18 6.34
C ASP A 120 11.13 5.20 7.85
N GLN A 121 10.84 6.31 8.51
CA GLN A 121 10.94 6.38 9.95
C GLN A 121 9.92 5.46 10.62
N PHE A 122 8.72 5.40 10.09
CA PHE A 122 7.72 4.50 10.62
C PHE A 122 8.20 3.05 10.50
N ILE A 123 8.77 2.70 9.36
CA ILE A 123 9.24 1.35 9.12
C ILE A 123 10.39 1.00 10.05
N ASP A 124 11.33 1.92 10.23
CA ASP A 124 12.47 1.67 11.09
C ASP A 124 12.03 1.49 12.53
N THR A 125 11.08 2.29 12.99
CA THR A 125 10.58 2.19 14.35
C THR A 125 9.89 0.85 14.57
N ARG A 126 9.08 0.41 13.62
CA ARG A 126 8.40 -0.87 13.78
C ARG A 126 9.40 -2.01 13.72
N GLY A 127 10.40 -1.92 12.88
CA GLY A 127 11.41 -2.95 12.82
C GLY A 127 12.17 -3.10 14.13
N LEU A 128 12.46 -1.98 14.78
CA LEU A 128 13.13 -2.03 16.04
C LEU A 128 12.24 -2.60 17.14
N LEU A 129 10.96 -2.27 17.12
CA LEU A 129 10.06 -2.76 18.15
C LEU A 129 9.50 -4.13 17.83
N GLY A 130 9.30 -4.40 16.60
CA GLY A 130 8.67 -5.64 16.20
C GLY A 130 9.64 -6.78 16.02
N GLY A 131 10.87 -6.50 16.11
CA GLY A 131 11.93 -7.48 16.08
C GLY A 131 12.05 -8.29 14.88
#